data_6bff3386bd19d2cc6a379d98701ea532
#
_entry.id   6bff3386bd19d2cc6a379d98701ea532
#
_cell.length_a   1.000
_cell.length_b   1.000
_cell.length_c   1.000
_cell.angle_alpha   90.00
_cell.angle_beta   90.00
_cell.angle_gamma   90.00
#
_symmetry.space_group_name_H-M   'P 1'
#
loop_
_entity.id
_entity.type
_entity.pdbx_description
1 polymer ?
#
loop_
_entity_poly.entity_id
_entity_poly.type
_entity_poly.pdbx_seq_one_letter_code
_entity_poly.pdbx_strand_id
1 'polypeptide(L)'
;MRLLLSFVALTLATLVVFALWPQIDLAAARFFYGESGFSHTPLEVALRAFFNITPFVVLAIFIALYGLRRFGYAVAYAPSGLQVAFLIATMAVGPGLIVNLGLKDHSHRPRPVHTQDFGGGAEFRPWYRFDGACRTNCSFVSGEGSEAFWMVAPASLAPPPFRPLAIAGALLFGVLTSVLRMAFGGHYLSDVLLAGLIVLIVVRGAWTLFFRPPALAGGVARRATLPIVARPSPSPDPSP
;
A
#
# COMPACT_ATOMS: atom_id res chain seq x y z
N MET A 1 10.43 -12.20 1.52
CA MET A 1 10.94 -11.76 2.83
C MET A 1 11.81 -10.51 2.72
N ARG A 2 12.85 -10.50 1.87
CA ARG A 2 13.77 -9.33 1.74
C ARG A 2 13.05 -8.00 1.51
N LEU A 3 12.14 -7.91 0.53
CA LEU A 3 11.41 -6.66 0.23
C LEU A 3 10.56 -6.16 1.41
N LEU A 4 9.91 -7.04 2.16
CA LEU A 4 9.16 -6.65 3.37
C LEU A 4 10.09 -6.06 4.44
N LEU A 5 11.24 -6.70 4.67
CA LEU A 5 12.26 -6.20 5.59
C LEU A 5 12.82 -4.84 5.13
N SER A 6 13.00 -4.64 3.81
CA SER A 6 13.41 -3.33 3.28
C SER A 6 12.37 -2.24 3.56
N PHE A 7 11.07 -2.51 3.40
CA PHE A 7 10.04 -1.53 3.74
C PHE A 7 9.99 -1.22 5.24
N VAL A 8 10.14 -2.24 6.10
CA VAL A 8 10.22 -2.03 7.55
C VAL A 8 11.45 -1.19 7.91
N ALA A 9 12.63 -1.52 7.38
CA ALA A 9 13.85 -0.76 7.62
C ALA A 9 13.72 0.70 7.15
N LEU A 10 13.13 0.91 5.96
CA LEU A 10 12.88 2.27 5.43
C LEU A 10 11.88 3.05 6.29
N THR A 11 10.84 2.38 6.82
CA THR A 11 9.89 3.00 7.76
C THR A 11 10.60 3.43 9.03
N LEU A 12 11.42 2.56 9.62
CA LEU A 12 12.19 2.89 10.83
C LEU A 12 13.17 4.04 10.57
N ALA A 13 13.89 4.00 9.44
CA ALA A 13 14.79 5.08 9.04
C ALA A 13 14.04 6.41 8.87
N THR A 14 12.87 6.40 8.23
CA THR A 14 12.02 7.60 8.08
C THR A 14 11.58 8.13 9.43
N LEU A 15 11.12 7.27 10.34
CA LEU A 15 10.74 7.68 11.70
C LEU A 15 11.90 8.33 12.44
N VAL A 16 13.10 7.74 12.37
CA VAL A 16 14.30 8.28 13.02
C VAL A 16 14.72 9.63 12.41
N VAL A 17 14.75 9.72 11.08
CA VAL A 17 15.13 10.98 10.40
C VAL A 17 14.21 12.13 10.80
N PHE A 18 12.88 11.92 10.74
CA PHE A 18 11.94 12.98 11.11
C PHE A 18 11.78 13.19 12.63
N ALA A 19 12.30 12.28 13.46
CA ALA A 19 12.44 12.51 14.89
C ALA A 19 13.64 13.38 15.22
N LEU A 20 14.78 13.17 14.55
CA LEU A 20 16.01 13.93 14.75
C LEU A 20 15.95 15.31 14.07
N TRP A 21 15.30 15.42 12.93
CA TRP A 21 15.19 16.64 12.13
C TRP A 21 13.74 16.96 11.76
N PRO A 22 12.87 17.29 12.72
CA PRO A 22 11.46 17.58 12.45
C PRO A 22 11.25 18.82 11.57
N GLN A 23 12.25 19.72 11.52
CA GLN A 23 12.27 20.90 10.63
C GLN A 23 12.21 20.55 9.13
N ILE A 24 12.53 19.30 8.73
CA ILE A 24 12.37 18.85 7.34
C ILE A 24 10.89 18.91 6.93
N ASP A 25 9.96 18.59 7.83
CA ASP A 25 8.54 18.71 7.59
C ASP A 25 8.10 20.15 7.32
N LEU A 26 8.61 21.10 8.13
CA LEU A 26 8.32 22.52 7.95
C LEU A 26 8.94 23.05 6.65
N ALA A 27 10.18 22.67 6.35
CA ALA A 27 10.86 23.08 5.11
C ALA A 27 10.12 22.57 3.87
N ALA A 28 9.69 21.29 3.87
CA ALA A 28 8.92 20.71 2.79
C ALA A 28 7.54 21.38 2.63
N ALA A 29 6.85 21.69 3.74
CA ALA A 29 5.58 22.39 3.70
C ALA A 29 5.73 23.82 3.18
N ARG A 30 6.83 24.51 3.58
CA ARG A 30 7.13 25.88 3.15
C ARG A 30 7.35 25.99 1.63
N PHE A 31 7.86 24.94 0.99
CA PHE A 31 7.99 24.90 -0.47
C PHE A 31 6.65 25.10 -1.19
N PHE A 32 5.54 24.67 -0.58
CA PHE A 32 4.19 24.79 -1.13
C PHE A 32 3.41 26.01 -0.62
N TYR A 33 3.98 26.77 0.31
CA TYR A 33 3.32 27.94 0.91
C TYR A 33 3.77 29.22 0.20
N GLY A 34 2.89 29.78 -0.63
CA GLY A 34 3.14 31.02 -1.37
C GLY A 34 2.62 32.27 -0.63
N GLU A 35 2.69 33.43 -1.28
CA GLU A 35 2.19 34.71 -0.76
C GLU A 35 0.69 34.69 -0.41
N SER A 36 -0.10 33.92 -1.15
CA SER A 36 -1.54 33.73 -0.93
C SER A 36 -1.89 32.55 -0.03
N GLY A 37 -0.88 31.90 0.58
CA GLY A 37 -1.05 30.67 1.35
C GLY A 37 -0.85 29.41 0.54
N PHE A 38 -1.43 28.30 1.00
CA PHE A 38 -1.43 27.03 0.28
C PHE A 38 -2.37 27.09 -0.93
N SER A 39 -2.00 26.41 -2.01
CA SER A 39 -2.77 26.44 -3.27
C SER A 39 -4.09 25.67 -3.18
N HIS A 40 -5.14 26.23 -3.79
CA HIS A 40 -6.48 25.62 -3.88
C HIS A 40 -7.15 26.00 -5.20
N THR A 41 -6.43 25.86 -6.32
CA THR A 41 -7.00 26.13 -7.65
C THR A 41 -8.14 25.14 -7.98
N PRO A 42 -9.10 25.52 -8.84
CA PRO A 42 -10.17 24.61 -9.27
C PRO A 42 -9.66 23.31 -9.88
N LEU A 43 -8.54 23.36 -10.62
CA LEU A 43 -7.90 22.16 -11.19
C LEU A 43 -7.38 21.24 -10.10
N GLU A 44 -6.67 21.78 -9.11
CA GLU A 44 -6.15 20.97 -7.99
C GLU A 44 -7.27 20.35 -7.17
N VAL A 45 -8.36 21.08 -6.94
CA VAL A 45 -9.55 20.54 -6.26
C VAL A 45 -10.16 19.38 -7.05
N ALA A 46 -10.29 19.52 -8.38
CA ALA A 46 -10.78 18.46 -9.26
C ALA A 46 -9.84 17.23 -9.28
N LEU A 47 -8.52 17.47 -9.38
CA LEU A 47 -7.50 16.41 -9.30
C LEU A 47 -7.56 15.69 -7.96
N ARG A 48 -7.68 16.40 -6.85
CA ARG A 48 -7.84 15.79 -5.53
C ARG A 48 -9.08 14.90 -5.47
N ALA A 49 -10.23 15.36 -5.98
CA ALA A 49 -11.45 14.56 -6.02
C ALA A 49 -11.24 13.27 -6.84
N PHE A 50 -10.59 13.38 -8.00
CA PHE A 50 -10.23 12.25 -8.85
C PHE A 50 -9.30 11.25 -8.10
N PHE A 51 -8.21 11.72 -7.51
CA PHE A 51 -7.27 10.87 -6.78
C PHE A 51 -7.92 10.19 -5.57
N ASN A 52 -8.79 10.91 -4.85
CA ASN A 52 -9.46 10.40 -3.66
C ASN A 52 -10.48 9.30 -3.98
N ILE A 53 -11.28 9.45 -5.06
CA ILE A 53 -12.33 8.47 -5.39
C ILE A 53 -11.77 7.23 -6.12
N THR A 54 -10.69 7.37 -6.88
CA THR A 54 -10.17 6.32 -7.77
C THR A 54 -9.87 4.99 -7.06
N PRO A 55 -9.23 4.91 -5.87
CA PRO A 55 -8.99 3.64 -5.19
C PRO A 55 -10.28 2.88 -4.86
N PHE A 56 -11.33 3.59 -4.45
CA PHE A 56 -12.63 3.00 -4.12
C PHE A 56 -13.36 2.53 -5.38
N VAL A 57 -13.29 3.28 -6.47
CA VAL A 57 -13.86 2.88 -7.77
C VAL A 57 -13.15 1.63 -8.28
N VAL A 58 -11.83 1.57 -8.20
CA VAL A 58 -11.06 0.37 -8.60
C VAL A 58 -11.48 -0.84 -7.75
N LEU A 59 -11.57 -0.69 -6.44
CA LEU A 59 -12.04 -1.78 -5.57
C LEU A 59 -13.46 -2.23 -5.94
N ALA A 60 -14.37 -1.28 -6.16
CA ALA A 60 -15.75 -1.56 -6.56
C ALA A 60 -15.82 -2.31 -7.90
N ILE A 61 -14.97 -1.94 -8.89
CA ILE A 61 -14.87 -2.64 -10.17
C ILE A 61 -14.46 -4.10 -9.96
N PHE A 62 -13.44 -4.39 -9.15
CA PHE A 62 -13.02 -5.76 -8.88
C PHE A 62 -14.12 -6.59 -8.21
N ILE A 63 -14.83 -5.99 -7.25
CA ILE A 63 -15.98 -6.64 -6.58
C ILE A 63 -17.10 -6.90 -7.59
N ALA A 64 -17.44 -5.93 -8.43
CA ALA A 64 -18.48 -6.05 -9.44
C ALA A 64 -18.16 -7.14 -10.48
N LEU A 65 -16.94 -7.17 -11.02
CA LEU A 65 -16.49 -8.18 -11.98
C LEU A 65 -16.55 -9.60 -11.38
N TYR A 66 -16.14 -9.76 -10.11
CA TYR A 66 -16.29 -11.02 -9.39
C TYR A 66 -17.76 -11.42 -9.24
N GLY A 67 -18.62 -10.48 -8.83
CA GLY A 67 -20.06 -10.70 -8.68
C GLY A 67 -20.71 -11.11 -10.00
N LEU A 68 -20.48 -10.36 -11.08
CA LEU A 68 -21.02 -10.67 -12.41
C LEU A 68 -20.68 -12.10 -12.84
N ARG A 69 -19.42 -12.51 -12.67
CA ARG A 69 -19.00 -13.89 -12.98
C ARG A 69 -19.73 -14.91 -12.11
N ARG A 70 -19.97 -14.63 -10.83
CA ARG A 70 -20.69 -15.53 -9.91
C ARG A 70 -22.16 -15.69 -10.30
N PHE A 71 -22.76 -14.69 -10.92
CA PHE A 71 -24.12 -14.73 -11.45
C PHE A 71 -24.21 -15.29 -12.88
N GLY A 72 -23.12 -15.84 -13.43
CA GLY A 72 -23.12 -16.51 -14.72
C GLY A 72 -22.90 -15.60 -15.95
N TYR A 73 -22.61 -14.33 -15.75
CA TYR A 73 -22.28 -13.43 -16.88
C TYR A 73 -20.90 -13.75 -17.46
N ALA A 74 -20.80 -13.72 -18.79
CA ALA A 74 -19.53 -13.87 -19.49
C ALA A 74 -18.70 -12.58 -19.32
N VAL A 75 -17.63 -12.66 -18.53
CA VAL A 75 -16.69 -11.56 -18.26
C VAL A 75 -15.32 -11.98 -18.75
N ALA A 76 -14.73 -11.20 -19.67
CA ALA A 76 -13.41 -11.50 -20.26
C ALA A 76 -12.30 -11.61 -19.22
N TYR A 77 -12.35 -10.79 -18.17
CA TYR A 77 -11.49 -10.88 -17.00
C TYR A 77 -12.33 -10.76 -15.73
N ALA A 78 -12.24 -11.73 -14.86
CA ALA A 78 -12.85 -11.65 -13.54
C ALA A 78 -11.85 -12.12 -12.49
N PRO A 79 -11.67 -11.36 -11.40
CA PRO A 79 -10.81 -11.75 -10.32
C PRO A 79 -11.36 -12.98 -9.59
N SER A 80 -10.46 -13.77 -8.98
CA SER A 80 -10.88 -14.84 -8.06
C SER A 80 -11.39 -14.27 -6.74
N GLY A 81 -12.17 -15.06 -5.98
CA GLY A 81 -12.61 -14.65 -4.64
C GLY A 81 -11.44 -14.36 -3.70
N LEU A 82 -10.31 -15.09 -3.84
CA LEU A 82 -9.09 -14.83 -3.07
C LEU A 82 -8.46 -13.47 -3.40
N GLN A 83 -8.45 -13.07 -4.68
CA GLN A 83 -7.97 -11.77 -5.10
C GLN A 83 -8.86 -10.63 -4.56
N VAL A 84 -10.17 -10.79 -4.61
CA VAL A 84 -11.11 -9.79 -4.04
C VAL A 84 -10.93 -9.71 -2.51
N ALA A 85 -10.83 -10.85 -1.83
CA ALA A 85 -10.57 -10.87 -0.38
C ALA A 85 -9.25 -10.19 -0.02
N PHE A 86 -8.18 -10.39 -0.80
CA PHE A 86 -6.91 -9.70 -0.64
C PHE A 86 -7.05 -8.18 -0.78
N LEU A 87 -7.78 -7.71 -1.80
CA LEU A 87 -8.00 -6.27 -2.02
C LEU A 87 -8.80 -5.65 -0.88
N ILE A 88 -9.89 -6.30 -0.45
CA ILE A 88 -10.71 -5.83 0.67
C ILE A 88 -9.89 -5.81 1.96
N ALA A 89 -9.19 -6.90 2.27
CA ALA A 89 -8.39 -7.01 3.49
C ALA A 89 -7.28 -5.95 3.56
N THR A 90 -6.57 -5.72 2.45
CA THR A 90 -5.50 -4.71 2.42
C THR A 90 -6.02 -3.28 2.51
N MET A 91 -7.17 -2.97 1.91
CA MET A 91 -7.83 -1.66 2.05
C MET A 91 -8.33 -1.45 3.48
N ALA A 92 -9.00 -2.44 4.05
CA ALA A 92 -9.55 -2.36 5.39
C ALA A 92 -8.46 -2.25 6.46
N VAL A 93 -7.37 -3.04 6.36
CA VAL A 93 -6.30 -3.04 7.36
C VAL A 93 -5.38 -1.85 7.21
N GLY A 94 -4.85 -1.57 6.01
CA GLY A 94 -3.89 -0.50 5.79
C GLY A 94 -4.54 0.89 5.94
N PRO A 95 -5.24 1.39 4.92
CA PRO A 95 -5.89 2.68 4.98
C PRO A 95 -6.96 2.79 6.08
N GLY A 96 -7.81 1.78 6.24
CA GLY A 96 -8.93 1.82 7.17
C GLY A 96 -8.48 1.77 8.63
N LEU A 97 -7.99 0.61 9.07
CA LEU A 97 -7.75 0.34 10.49
C LEU A 97 -6.49 1.05 11.00
N ILE A 98 -5.34 0.86 10.33
CA ILE A 98 -4.07 1.40 10.83
C ILE A 98 -4.01 2.92 10.64
N VAL A 99 -4.29 3.41 9.44
CA VAL A 99 -4.13 4.83 9.12
C VAL A 99 -5.27 5.68 9.66
N ASN A 100 -6.51 5.43 9.23
CA ASN A 100 -7.62 6.32 9.59
C ASN A 100 -8.07 6.13 11.04
N LEU A 101 -8.35 4.91 11.50
CA LEU A 101 -8.82 4.66 12.86
C LEU A 101 -7.69 4.70 13.90
N GLY A 102 -6.53 4.12 13.59
CA GLY A 102 -5.44 4.01 14.55
C GLY A 102 -4.62 5.30 14.70
N LEU A 103 -4.02 5.79 13.63
CA LEU A 103 -3.04 6.87 13.71
C LEU A 103 -3.68 8.26 13.63
N LYS A 104 -4.59 8.46 12.67
CA LYS A 104 -5.12 9.79 12.35
C LYS A 104 -5.96 10.38 13.47
N ASP A 105 -6.80 9.58 14.09
CA ASP A 105 -7.71 10.06 15.15
C ASP A 105 -7.01 10.22 16.50
N HIS A 106 -5.82 9.62 16.68
CA HIS A 106 -5.08 9.64 17.93
C HIS A 106 -3.80 10.47 17.89
N SER A 107 -3.40 10.99 16.73
CA SER A 107 -2.13 11.72 16.59
C SER A 107 -2.16 13.12 17.16
N HIS A 108 -3.31 13.75 17.23
CA HIS A 108 -3.51 15.15 17.60
C HIS A 108 -2.63 16.16 16.86
N ARG A 109 -1.93 15.73 15.80
CA ARG A 109 -1.01 16.55 15.02
C ARG A 109 -1.77 17.56 14.16
N PRO A 110 -1.58 18.89 14.34
CA PRO A 110 -2.17 19.89 13.49
C PRO A 110 -1.65 19.77 12.05
N ARG A 111 -2.50 20.08 11.07
CA ARG A 111 -2.09 20.15 9.66
C ARG A 111 -1.27 21.41 9.41
N PRO A 112 -0.38 21.42 8.38
CA PRO A 112 0.38 22.63 8.02
C PRO A 112 -0.48 23.90 7.97
N VAL A 113 -1.60 23.87 7.27
CA VAL A 113 -2.53 25.01 7.10
C VAL A 113 -3.08 25.57 8.42
N HIS A 114 -3.03 24.82 9.51
CA HIS A 114 -3.52 25.25 10.83
C HIS A 114 -2.42 25.71 11.76
N THR A 115 -1.13 25.59 11.37
CA THR A 115 -0.01 25.94 12.26
C THR A 115 0.43 27.38 12.12
N GLN A 116 1.01 27.93 13.18
CA GLN A 116 1.53 29.30 13.24
C GLN A 116 2.59 29.59 12.18
N ASP A 117 3.38 28.58 11.80
CA ASP A 117 4.38 28.65 10.72
C ASP A 117 3.77 29.03 9.35
N PHE A 118 2.45 28.82 9.18
CA PHE A 118 1.70 29.04 7.93
C PHE A 118 0.42 29.85 8.14
N GLY A 119 0.41 30.75 9.11
CA GLY A 119 -0.70 31.69 9.36
C GLY A 119 -1.86 31.12 10.16
N GLY A 120 -1.79 29.88 10.65
CA GLY A 120 -2.79 29.31 11.55
C GLY A 120 -2.51 29.63 13.02
N GLY A 121 -3.33 29.07 13.92
CA GLY A 121 -3.22 29.32 15.37
C GLY A 121 -2.52 28.21 16.19
N ALA A 122 -2.34 27.02 15.60
CA ALA A 122 -1.79 25.87 16.33
C ALA A 122 -0.28 25.84 16.28
N GLU A 123 0.37 25.31 17.31
CA GLU A 123 1.80 25.07 17.32
C GLU A 123 2.13 23.80 16.52
N PHE A 124 3.22 23.81 15.74
CA PHE A 124 3.73 22.62 15.06
C PHE A 124 4.06 21.51 16.06
N ARG A 125 3.69 20.27 15.73
CA ARG A 125 4.06 19.08 16.51
C ARG A 125 4.76 18.05 15.61
N PRO A 126 5.97 17.58 15.98
CA PRO A 126 6.60 16.45 15.34
C PRO A 126 5.71 15.19 15.45
N TRP A 127 5.93 14.21 14.58
CA TRP A 127 5.10 13.00 14.48
C TRP A 127 5.00 12.20 15.80
N TYR A 128 6.01 12.28 16.66
CA TYR A 128 6.07 11.56 17.94
C TYR A 128 5.44 12.30 19.14
N ARG A 129 4.91 13.50 18.91
CA ARG A 129 4.21 14.29 19.93
C ARG A 129 2.70 14.17 19.72
N PHE A 130 2.01 13.60 20.71
CA PHE A 130 0.56 13.35 20.68
C PHE A 130 -0.23 14.37 21.50
N ASP A 131 0.35 15.51 21.80
CA ASP A 131 -0.19 16.62 22.60
C ASP A 131 -0.58 17.86 21.76
N GLY A 132 -0.83 17.67 20.47
CA GLY A 132 -1.22 18.75 19.57
C GLY A 132 -2.69 19.18 19.71
N ALA A 133 -3.02 20.32 19.10
CA ALA A 133 -4.33 20.94 19.23
C ALA A 133 -5.42 20.32 18.31
N CYS A 134 -5.07 19.37 17.46
CA CYS A 134 -6.02 18.73 16.55
C CYS A 134 -6.91 17.72 17.31
N ARG A 135 -8.25 17.82 17.13
CA ARG A 135 -9.23 16.95 17.79
C ARG A 135 -9.65 15.77 16.93
N THR A 136 -9.85 15.99 15.64
CA THR A 136 -10.38 15.00 14.69
C THR A 136 -9.75 15.21 13.32
N ASN A 137 -9.63 14.14 12.51
CA ASN A 137 -9.09 14.19 11.16
C ASN A 137 -7.71 14.89 11.09
N CYS A 138 -6.82 14.50 12.00
CA CYS A 138 -5.50 15.11 12.19
C CYS A 138 -4.53 14.82 11.03
N SER A 139 -3.33 15.43 11.09
CA SER A 139 -2.36 15.35 9.98
C SER A 139 -1.72 13.97 9.86
N PHE A 140 -1.31 13.36 10.95
CA PHE A 140 -0.51 12.13 10.95
C PHE A 140 -1.37 10.86 11.01
N VAL A 141 -1.30 9.99 10.04
CA VAL A 141 -0.64 10.06 8.74
C VAL A 141 -1.70 10.33 7.65
N SER A 142 -1.26 10.53 6.38
CA SER A 142 -2.17 10.88 5.29
C SER A 142 -3.13 9.74 4.92
N GLY A 143 -4.44 9.93 5.13
CA GLY A 143 -5.47 8.98 4.71
C GLY A 143 -5.54 8.85 3.18
N GLU A 144 -5.72 9.98 2.46
CA GLU A 144 -5.77 10.00 0.99
C GLU A 144 -4.46 9.46 0.36
N GLY A 145 -3.30 9.74 0.99
CA GLY A 145 -2.02 9.17 0.58
C GLY A 145 -1.99 7.65 0.75
N SER A 146 -2.49 7.13 1.87
CA SER A 146 -2.55 5.68 2.13
C SER A 146 -3.46 4.95 1.14
N GLU A 147 -4.64 5.50 0.85
CA GLU A 147 -5.58 4.99 -0.14
C GLU A 147 -4.97 4.98 -1.55
N ALA A 148 -4.23 6.05 -1.91
CA ALA A 148 -3.55 6.13 -3.19
C ALA A 148 -2.41 5.11 -3.32
N PHE A 149 -1.57 4.92 -2.31
CA PHE A 149 -0.53 3.89 -2.31
C PHE A 149 -1.10 2.47 -2.27
N TRP A 150 -2.32 2.27 -1.76
CA TRP A 150 -3.02 0.99 -1.83
C TRP A 150 -3.24 0.52 -3.27
N MET A 151 -3.23 1.41 -4.27
CA MET A 151 -3.31 1.04 -5.69
C MET A 151 -2.23 0.03 -6.11
N VAL A 152 -1.15 -0.13 -5.35
CA VAL A 152 -0.16 -1.19 -5.54
C VAL A 152 -0.76 -2.59 -5.34
N ALA A 153 -1.83 -2.74 -4.54
CA ALA A 153 -2.48 -4.02 -4.33
C ALA A 153 -3.17 -4.54 -5.62
N PRO A 154 -4.10 -3.81 -6.27
CA PRO A 154 -4.66 -4.25 -7.54
C PRO A 154 -3.59 -4.31 -8.66
N ALA A 155 -2.61 -3.39 -8.70
CA ALA A 155 -1.51 -3.42 -9.66
C ALA A 155 -0.67 -4.71 -9.55
N SER A 156 -0.51 -5.26 -8.34
CA SER A 156 0.21 -6.52 -8.11
C SER A 156 -0.50 -7.73 -8.72
N LEU A 157 -1.80 -7.64 -8.97
CA LEU A 157 -2.61 -8.69 -9.61
C LEU A 157 -2.53 -8.66 -11.15
N ALA A 158 -1.91 -7.64 -11.74
CA ALA A 158 -1.75 -7.54 -13.20
C ALA A 158 -0.97 -8.76 -13.75
N PRO A 159 -1.23 -9.15 -15.02
CA PRO A 159 -0.46 -10.19 -15.70
C PRO A 159 1.04 -9.90 -15.67
N PRO A 160 1.91 -10.94 -15.60
CA PRO A 160 3.36 -10.77 -15.41
C PRO A 160 4.03 -9.75 -16.33
N PRO A 161 3.77 -9.69 -17.64
CA PRO A 161 4.45 -8.72 -18.52
C PRO A 161 4.08 -7.26 -18.21
N PHE A 162 2.87 -6.99 -17.70
CA PHE A 162 2.39 -5.64 -17.39
C PHE A 162 2.56 -5.25 -15.93
N ARG A 163 2.81 -6.20 -15.04
CA ARG A 163 2.87 -5.97 -13.58
C ARG A 163 3.89 -4.91 -13.16
N PRO A 164 5.12 -4.89 -13.68
CA PRO A 164 6.09 -3.86 -13.29
C PRO A 164 5.60 -2.45 -13.64
N LEU A 165 5.02 -2.28 -14.83
CA LEU A 165 4.47 -1.00 -15.29
C LEU A 165 3.24 -0.60 -14.44
N ALA A 166 2.35 -1.53 -14.14
CA ALA A 166 1.19 -1.28 -13.29
C ALA A 166 1.61 -0.85 -11.88
N ILE A 167 2.61 -1.51 -11.28
CA ILE A 167 3.15 -1.14 -9.97
C ILE A 167 3.81 0.25 -10.04
N ALA A 168 4.61 0.53 -11.07
CA ALA A 168 5.22 1.85 -11.24
C ALA A 168 4.16 2.95 -11.37
N GLY A 169 3.10 2.72 -12.16
CA GLY A 169 1.97 3.64 -12.28
C GLY A 169 1.23 3.84 -10.96
N ALA A 170 1.01 2.78 -10.17
CA ALA A 170 0.39 2.86 -8.85
C ALA A 170 1.25 3.65 -7.83
N LEU A 171 2.56 3.46 -7.85
CA LEU A 171 3.48 4.24 -7.03
C LEU A 171 3.49 5.72 -7.43
N LEU A 172 3.53 6.01 -8.73
CA LEU A 172 3.43 7.38 -9.24
C LEU A 172 2.10 8.03 -8.82
N PHE A 173 0.98 7.31 -8.90
CA PHE A 173 -0.32 7.77 -8.44
C PHE A 173 -0.28 8.13 -6.95
N GLY A 174 0.33 7.30 -6.10
CA GLY A 174 0.52 7.58 -4.68
C GLY A 174 1.38 8.81 -4.41
N VAL A 175 2.48 8.98 -5.18
CA VAL A 175 3.37 10.16 -5.08
C VAL A 175 2.63 11.43 -5.49
N LEU A 176 1.93 11.42 -6.64
CA LEU A 176 1.17 12.60 -7.12
C LEU A 176 0.08 13.01 -6.13
N THR A 177 -0.66 12.03 -5.59
CA THR A 177 -1.63 12.30 -4.51
C THR A 177 -0.95 12.94 -3.30
N SER A 178 0.20 12.42 -2.88
CA SER A 178 0.94 12.92 -1.73
C SER A 178 1.44 14.36 -1.93
N VAL A 179 2.00 14.66 -3.11
CA VAL A 179 2.43 16.02 -3.48
C VAL A 179 1.24 16.97 -3.45
N LEU A 180 0.10 16.57 -4.03
CA LEU A 180 -1.11 17.39 -4.01
C LEU A 180 -1.61 17.64 -2.58
N ARG A 181 -1.55 16.63 -1.70
CA ARG A 181 -1.93 16.80 -0.28
C ARG A 181 -1.02 17.76 0.47
N MET A 182 0.27 17.77 0.15
CA MET A 182 1.22 18.76 0.69
C MET A 182 0.94 20.16 0.14
N ALA A 183 0.67 20.29 -1.15
CA ALA A 183 0.32 21.56 -1.80
C ALA A 183 -0.95 22.21 -1.19
N PHE A 184 -1.89 21.40 -0.72
CA PHE A 184 -3.08 21.87 0.03
C PHE A 184 -2.79 22.21 1.49
N GLY A 185 -1.55 22.10 1.98
CA GLY A 185 -1.25 22.25 3.40
C GLY A 185 -1.96 21.24 4.30
N GLY A 186 -2.40 20.10 3.72
CA GLY A 186 -3.14 19.06 4.41
C GLY A 186 -2.26 18.12 5.23
N HIS A 187 -1.02 17.92 4.79
CA HIS A 187 -0.09 16.94 5.39
C HIS A 187 1.35 17.41 5.26
N TYR A 188 2.19 16.96 6.20
CA TYR A 188 3.65 17.09 6.15
C TYR A 188 4.27 15.97 5.30
N LEU A 189 5.55 16.12 4.96
CA LEU A 189 6.31 15.11 4.21
C LEU A 189 6.37 13.77 4.94
N SER A 190 6.62 13.78 6.26
CA SER A 190 6.61 12.56 7.08
C SER A 190 5.25 11.83 7.04
N ASP A 191 4.13 12.57 7.04
CA ASP A 191 2.78 12.00 7.03
C ASP A 191 2.52 11.19 5.76
N VAL A 192 2.95 11.69 4.60
CA VAL A 192 2.71 11.04 3.30
C VAL A 192 3.69 9.90 3.04
N LEU A 193 4.96 10.04 3.45
CA LEU A 193 5.95 8.96 3.33
C LEU A 193 5.57 7.75 4.19
N LEU A 194 5.23 8.00 5.46
CA LEU A 194 4.84 6.92 6.38
C LEU A 194 3.51 6.29 5.98
N ALA A 195 2.54 7.05 5.46
CA ALA A 195 1.30 6.49 4.92
C ALA A 195 1.59 5.48 3.79
N GLY A 196 2.45 5.85 2.84
CA GLY A 196 2.86 4.96 1.76
C GLY A 196 3.57 3.71 2.26
N LEU A 197 4.57 3.86 3.13
CA LEU A 197 5.36 2.75 3.66
C LEU A 197 4.52 1.77 4.48
N ILE A 198 3.62 2.25 5.35
CA ILE A 198 2.68 1.42 6.11
C ILE A 198 1.85 0.55 5.16
N VAL A 199 1.27 1.17 4.14
CA VAL A 199 0.43 0.44 3.18
C VAL A 199 1.23 -0.56 2.36
N LEU A 200 2.44 -0.22 1.91
CA LEU A 200 3.33 -1.15 1.20
C LEU A 200 3.71 -2.36 2.07
N ILE A 201 3.93 -2.16 3.38
CA ILE A 201 4.15 -3.25 4.35
C ILE A 201 2.90 -4.15 4.41
N VAL A 202 1.71 -3.56 4.58
CA VAL A 202 0.44 -4.30 4.66
C VAL A 202 0.20 -5.10 3.37
N VAL A 203 0.28 -4.45 2.21
CA VAL A 203 0.09 -5.11 0.90
C VAL A 203 1.10 -6.24 0.71
N ARG A 204 2.38 -6.00 1.00
CA ARG A 204 3.43 -7.01 0.85
C ARG A 204 3.29 -8.16 1.84
N GLY A 205 2.92 -7.87 3.08
CA GLY A 205 2.62 -8.87 4.10
C GLY A 205 1.42 -9.73 3.70
N ALA A 206 0.31 -9.10 3.37
CA ALA A 206 -0.89 -9.79 2.91
C ALA A 206 -0.63 -10.65 1.65
N TRP A 207 0.16 -10.14 0.69
CA TRP A 207 0.55 -10.93 -0.48
C TRP A 207 1.16 -12.27 -0.09
N THR A 208 2.00 -12.31 0.95
CA THR A 208 2.63 -13.57 1.40
C THR A 208 1.64 -14.51 2.07
N LEU A 209 0.62 -13.98 2.73
CA LEU A 209 -0.40 -14.77 3.39
C LEU A 209 -1.41 -15.35 2.39
N PHE A 210 -1.82 -14.56 1.41
CA PHE A 210 -2.86 -14.94 0.46
C PHE A 210 -2.34 -15.81 -0.71
N PHE A 211 -1.10 -15.57 -1.19
CA PHE A 211 -0.62 -16.14 -2.46
C PHE A 211 0.65 -16.99 -2.37
N ARG A 212 1.27 -17.13 -1.19
CA ARG A 212 2.32 -18.13 -1.03
C ARG A 212 1.69 -19.49 -0.72
N PRO A 213 2.09 -20.56 -1.44
CA PRO A 213 1.71 -21.88 -1.02
C PRO A 213 2.23 -22.10 0.42
N PRO A 214 1.45 -22.80 1.30
CA PRO A 214 1.97 -23.21 2.58
C PRO A 214 3.27 -23.97 2.31
N ALA A 215 4.36 -23.61 3.01
CA ALA A 215 5.56 -24.41 2.98
C ALA A 215 5.14 -25.83 3.40
N LEU A 216 5.28 -26.79 2.49
CA LEU A 216 4.98 -28.19 2.78
C LEU A 216 5.71 -28.54 4.07
N ALA A 217 4.94 -28.72 5.14
CA ALA A 217 5.46 -29.17 6.40
C ALA A 217 6.18 -30.49 6.15
N GLY A 218 7.48 -30.50 6.38
CA GLY A 218 8.32 -31.69 6.54
C GLY A 218 8.34 -32.61 5.31
N GLY A 219 9.41 -32.55 4.55
CA GLY A 219 9.72 -33.54 3.54
C GLY A 219 9.74 -34.95 4.13
N VAL A 220 8.67 -35.70 3.89
CA VAL A 220 8.82 -37.13 3.67
C VAL A 220 9.09 -37.24 2.17
N ALA A 221 10.36 -37.26 1.80
CA ALA A 221 10.79 -37.71 0.50
C ALA A 221 10.24 -39.13 0.33
N ARG A 222 9.11 -39.28 -0.37
CA ARG A 222 8.78 -40.55 -0.97
C ARG A 222 9.96 -40.86 -1.89
N ARG A 223 10.90 -41.67 -1.38
CA ARG A 223 11.79 -42.43 -2.25
C ARG A 223 10.86 -43.17 -3.21
N ALA A 224 10.77 -42.69 -4.42
CA ALA A 224 10.25 -43.46 -5.52
C ALA A 224 11.18 -44.68 -5.60
N THR A 225 10.72 -45.80 -5.08
CA THR A 225 11.32 -47.10 -5.38
C THR A 225 11.10 -47.28 -6.88
N LEU A 226 12.18 -47.08 -7.63
CA LEU A 226 12.23 -47.47 -9.03
C LEU A 226 11.83 -48.95 -9.11
N PRO A 227 10.92 -49.35 -9.99
CA PRO A 227 10.64 -50.76 -10.16
C PRO A 227 11.93 -51.45 -10.58
N ILE A 228 12.30 -52.51 -9.86
CA ILE A 228 13.40 -53.39 -10.22
C ILE A 228 13.05 -53.98 -11.58
N VAL A 229 13.71 -53.50 -12.63
CA VAL A 229 13.65 -54.14 -13.94
C VAL A 229 14.29 -55.53 -13.77
N ALA A 230 13.42 -56.55 -13.80
CA ALA A 230 13.87 -57.95 -13.80
C ALA A 230 14.77 -58.18 -15.05
N ARG A 231 15.96 -58.67 -14.83
CA ARG A 231 16.87 -59.11 -15.92
C ARG A 231 16.19 -60.20 -16.69
N PRO A 232 16.19 -60.19 -18.02
CA PRO A 232 15.73 -61.32 -18.80
C PRO A 232 16.64 -62.53 -18.53
N SER A 233 16.04 -63.72 -18.33
CA SER A 233 16.73 -64.98 -18.18
C SER A 233 17.56 -65.30 -19.44
N PRO A 234 18.77 -65.91 -19.29
CA PRO A 234 19.56 -66.34 -20.43
C PRO A 234 18.82 -67.42 -21.24
N SER A 235 18.81 -67.27 -22.54
CA SER A 235 18.32 -68.28 -23.47
C SER A 235 19.12 -69.58 -23.35
N PRO A 236 18.47 -70.77 -23.46
CA PRO A 236 19.19 -72.03 -23.45
C PRO A 236 20.02 -72.17 -24.73
N ASP A 237 21.25 -72.66 -24.51
CA ASP A 237 22.24 -72.96 -25.53
C ASP A 237 21.71 -74.11 -26.45
N PRO A 238 21.84 -74.06 -27.76
CA PRO A 238 21.55 -75.20 -28.59
C PRO A 238 22.71 -76.18 -28.54
N SER A 239 22.47 -77.36 -28.02
CA SER A 239 23.38 -78.47 -28.07
C SER A 239 23.39 -79.18 -29.43
N PRO A 240 24.44 -79.91 -29.72
CA PRO A 240 24.92 -80.28 -31.05
C PRO A 240 24.08 -81.27 -31.82
#